data_23b493a49a30292d043f77c9bca7406c
#
_entry.id   23b493a49a30292d043f77c9bca7406c
#
_cell.length_a   1.000
_cell.length_b   1.000
_cell.length_c   1.000
_cell.angle_alpha   90.00
_cell.angle_beta   90.00
_cell.angle_gamma   90.00
#
_symmetry.space_group_name_H-M   'P 1'
#
loop_
_entity.id
_entity.type
_entity.pdbx_description
1 polymer ?
#
loop_
_entity_poly.entity_id
_entity_poly.type
_entity_poly.pdbx_seq_one_letter_code
_entity_poly.pdbx_strand_id
1 'polypeptide(L)'
;MSQIDRRKFLKMLGAGAAAGTTGVSLPWMLGSAQAGANVAEDFYKVPMKGNARILHITDVHGQLQPVYFREPNVNLGVGDAFGRPPHLVGKKLLEYMGLKEGSIEEYAYTFLNFDQWAKEYGRMGGFAHVKTLLDQLRESAGGRDKTLTVDGGDLWQGSGTSLWTRGVDMVEASNILGIDVMVGHWEFTYKEDEVLSNVALFKGDFIGQNVRVKESSLFGDEYPALVEKYDGRGLFDEDTGHAFQPYVIKQVGDAKIAVVGQAFPRTANANPPEFFPDWSFGLREDDMRDLVKKIRTEEEVDACILVSHNGMDVDIKMAERVPGLDAVFGGHTHDGMPRPVEVTNKEGGKCLVTNAGSNGKYVGIMDFGIEEGKIKSMDYKMLPVFENLLPADKEMEAYITQMRSKTYDENIVESRAKDRFYNKSRLGKSFEEILS
;
A
#
# COMPACT_ATOMS: atom_id res chain seq x y z
N MET A 1 -6.89 31.02 23.29
CA MET A 1 -5.45 30.72 23.42
C MET A 1 -4.88 30.69 22.01
N SER A 2 -3.90 31.56 21.71
CA SER A 2 -3.42 31.83 20.36
C SER A 2 -2.68 30.65 19.75
N GLN A 3 -3.03 30.32 18.51
CA GLN A 3 -2.28 29.41 17.67
C GLN A 3 -0.82 29.87 17.56
N ILE A 4 0.10 29.01 17.95
CA ILE A 4 1.52 29.22 17.66
C ILE A 4 1.75 28.70 16.24
N ASP A 5 1.94 29.64 15.31
CA ASP A 5 2.26 29.36 13.92
C ASP A 5 3.58 28.56 13.82
N ARG A 6 3.60 27.51 12.99
CA ARG A 6 4.76 26.66 12.70
C ARG A 6 6.04 27.46 12.40
N ARG A 7 5.91 28.62 11.73
CA ARG A 7 7.03 29.56 11.50
C ARG A 7 7.54 30.21 12.78
N LYS A 8 6.68 30.43 13.77
CA LYS A 8 7.11 30.96 15.09
C LYS A 8 7.81 29.88 15.89
N PHE A 9 7.36 28.63 15.83
CA PHE A 9 8.00 27.48 16.49
C PHE A 9 9.41 27.22 15.90
N LEU A 10 9.54 27.19 14.58
CA LEU A 10 10.84 27.01 13.92
C LEU A 10 11.79 28.22 14.12
N LYS A 11 11.25 29.46 14.24
CA LYS A 11 12.05 30.63 14.60
C LYS A 11 12.50 30.63 16.04
N MET A 12 11.74 30.03 16.97
CA MET A 12 12.18 29.82 18.35
C MET A 12 13.30 28.78 18.43
N LEU A 13 13.30 27.73 17.62
CA LEU A 13 14.38 26.74 17.50
C LEU A 13 15.63 27.34 16.85
N GLY A 14 15.48 28.21 15.83
CA GLY A 14 16.60 28.87 15.16
C GLY A 14 17.21 30.03 15.95
N ALA A 15 16.46 30.68 16.82
CA ALA A 15 16.95 31.78 17.66
C ALA A 15 17.81 31.33 18.87
N GLY A 16 17.72 30.04 19.26
CA GLY A 16 18.56 29.46 20.30
C GLY A 16 20.01 29.22 19.89
N ALA A 17 20.31 29.22 18.59
CA ALA A 17 21.67 28.96 18.07
C ALA A 17 22.53 30.25 17.89
N ALA A 18 21.96 31.44 18.05
CA ALA A 18 22.64 32.72 17.77
C ALA A 18 22.86 33.62 19.02
N ALA A 19 22.48 33.20 20.22
CA ALA A 19 22.71 33.96 21.45
C ALA A 19 23.75 33.27 22.35
N GLY A 20 24.98 33.35 21.95
CA GLY A 20 26.10 33.18 22.87
C GLY A 20 26.16 34.37 23.83
N THR A 21 26.28 34.09 25.14
CA THR A 21 26.52 34.99 26.26
C THR A 21 25.29 35.67 26.88
N THR A 22 24.55 34.97 27.73
CA THR A 22 24.29 35.28 29.17
C THR A 22 23.53 34.08 29.76
N GLY A 23 24.04 33.53 30.83
CA GLY A 23 23.59 32.27 31.42
C GLY A 23 22.19 32.32 32.04
N VAL A 24 21.21 31.80 31.37
CA VAL A 24 20.05 31.14 31.94
C VAL A 24 19.79 29.89 31.11
N SER A 25 20.27 28.77 31.59
CA SER A 25 19.97 27.46 31.01
C SER A 25 18.50 27.14 31.26
N LEU A 26 17.75 26.90 30.17
CA LEU A 26 16.45 26.25 30.19
C LEU A 26 16.66 24.76 29.80
N PRO A 27 16.95 23.88 30.79
CA PRO A 27 17.34 22.48 30.51
C PRO A 27 16.23 21.61 29.93
N TRP A 28 14.98 22.04 30.01
CA TRP A 28 13.82 21.26 29.60
C TRP A 28 13.44 21.41 28.12
N MET A 29 13.85 22.49 27.43
CA MET A 29 13.56 22.67 26.01
C MET A 29 14.52 21.89 25.08
N LEU A 30 15.76 21.69 25.48
CA LEU A 30 16.71 20.87 24.74
C LEU A 30 16.47 19.37 24.96
N GLY A 31 15.92 19.00 26.11
CA GLY A 31 15.58 17.60 26.42
C GLY A 31 14.40 17.06 25.61
N SER A 32 13.41 17.91 25.26
CA SER A 32 12.22 17.45 24.53
C SER A 32 12.46 17.26 23.04
N ALA A 33 13.26 18.09 22.38
CA ALA A 33 13.62 17.90 20.96
C ALA A 33 14.58 16.71 20.78
N GLN A 34 15.50 16.51 21.71
CA GLN A 34 16.44 15.39 21.69
C GLN A 34 15.79 14.08 22.11
N ALA A 35 14.82 14.14 23.06
CA ALA A 35 14.00 13.00 23.42
C ALA A 35 13.07 12.57 22.27
N GLY A 36 12.47 13.53 21.55
CA GLY A 36 11.64 13.24 20.38
C GLY A 36 12.44 12.63 19.21
N ALA A 37 13.65 13.10 18.96
CA ALA A 37 14.54 12.53 17.93
C ALA A 37 15.00 11.11 18.30
N ASN A 38 15.33 10.85 19.56
CA ASN A 38 15.71 9.51 20.03
C ASN A 38 14.53 8.53 19.99
N VAL A 39 13.31 8.99 20.34
CA VAL A 39 12.09 8.17 20.27
C VAL A 39 11.78 7.80 18.80
N ALA A 40 11.92 8.74 17.86
CA ALA A 40 11.70 8.48 16.44
C ALA A 40 12.71 7.47 15.89
N GLU A 41 14.00 7.65 16.22
CA GLU A 41 15.07 6.76 15.78
C GLU A 41 14.88 5.33 16.29
N ASP A 42 14.53 5.15 17.56
CA ASP A 42 14.28 3.84 18.13
C ASP A 42 12.98 3.21 17.63
N PHE A 43 11.94 4.00 17.41
CA PHE A 43 10.63 3.51 16.96
C PHE A 43 10.68 2.90 15.54
N TYR A 44 11.41 3.53 14.63
CA TYR A 44 11.55 3.07 13.23
C TYR A 44 12.74 2.14 13.03
N LYS A 45 13.52 1.85 14.05
CA LYS A 45 14.63 0.90 13.95
C LYS A 45 14.11 -0.53 13.97
N VAL A 46 14.04 -1.13 12.78
CA VAL A 46 13.56 -2.51 12.60
C VAL A 46 14.65 -3.35 11.96
N PRO A 47 15.54 -3.95 12.77
CA PRO A 47 16.52 -4.89 12.23
C PRO A 47 15.79 -6.07 11.61
N MET A 48 16.30 -6.56 10.48
CA MET A 48 15.73 -7.71 9.79
C MET A 48 15.87 -8.98 10.64
N LYS A 49 14.82 -9.79 10.71
CA LYS A 49 14.76 -11.05 11.43
C LYS A 49 14.69 -12.25 10.48
N GLY A 50 15.57 -12.31 9.53
CA GLY A 50 15.56 -13.37 8.50
C GLY A 50 16.49 -13.00 7.37
N ASN A 51 16.22 -13.52 6.17
CA ASN A 51 17.01 -13.29 4.98
C ASN A 51 16.21 -12.78 3.77
N ALA A 52 14.88 -12.66 3.88
CA ALA A 52 14.01 -12.00 2.92
C ALA A 52 12.95 -11.13 3.64
N ARG A 53 12.75 -9.89 3.19
CA ARG A 53 11.79 -8.94 3.76
C ARG A 53 10.76 -8.51 2.74
N ILE A 54 9.48 -8.65 3.08
CA ILE A 54 8.36 -8.10 2.30
C ILE A 54 7.87 -6.81 2.97
N LEU A 55 7.76 -5.75 2.19
CA LEU A 55 7.19 -4.46 2.60
C LEU A 55 5.83 -4.31 1.93
N HIS A 56 4.80 -4.01 2.71
CA HIS A 56 3.42 -3.99 2.24
C HIS A 56 2.75 -2.65 2.50
N ILE A 57 2.16 -2.07 1.46
CA ILE A 57 1.18 -0.98 1.52
C ILE A 57 -0.08 -1.40 0.77
N THR A 58 -1.21 -0.72 1.00
CA THR A 58 -2.47 -0.99 0.34
C THR A 58 -3.43 0.19 0.48
N ASP A 59 -4.46 0.24 -0.36
CA ASP A 59 -5.61 1.15 -0.23
C ASP A 59 -5.21 2.63 -0.07
N VAL A 60 -4.22 3.08 -0.84
CA VAL A 60 -3.70 4.45 -0.73
C VAL A 60 -4.69 5.48 -1.28
N HIS A 61 -5.52 5.09 -2.26
CA HIS A 61 -6.58 5.93 -2.83
C HIS A 61 -6.11 7.28 -3.36
N GLY A 62 -4.98 7.29 -4.07
CA GLY A 62 -4.42 8.52 -4.64
C GLY A 62 -3.93 9.54 -3.60
N GLN A 63 -3.71 9.13 -2.36
CA GLN A 63 -3.37 10.03 -1.26
C GLN A 63 -1.85 10.27 -1.18
N LEU A 64 -1.37 11.28 -1.92
CA LEU A 64 0.06 11.64 -1.94
C LEU A 64 0.51 12.46 -0.71
N GLN A 65 -0.40 13.22 -0.11
CA GLN A 65 -0.13 14.08 1.05
C GLN A 65 -0.53 13.39 2.36
N PRO A 66 0.14 13.67 3.48
CA PRO A 66 -0.25 13.13 4.78
C PRO A 66 -1.59 13.69 5.26
N VAL A 67 -2.35 12.91 6.03
CA VAL A 67 -3.73 13.22 6.45
C VAL A 67 -3.95 13.10 7.95
N TYR A 68 -4.92 13.84 8.48
CA TYR A 68 -5.47 13.69 9.84
C TYR A 68 -6.66 12.72 9.85
N PHE A 69 -6.65 11.72 9.01
CA PHE A 69 -7.78 10.81 8.89
C PHE A 69 -7.68 9.64 9.86
N ARG A 70 -8.75 9.38 10.60
CA ARG A 70 -8.94 8.20 11.47
C ARG A 70 -10.28 7.56 11.18
N GLU A 71 -10.24 6.28 10.99
CA GLU A 71 -11.39 5.42 10.77
C GLU A 71 -11.69 4.67 12.06
N PRO A 72 -12.51 5.23 12.99
CA PRO A 72 -12.70 4.63 14.31
C PRO A 72 -13.39 3.27 14.24
N ASN A 73 -14.08 2.98 13.14
CA ASN A 73 -14.88 1.78 12.96
C ASN A 73 -14.26 0.78 11.98
N VAL A 74 -13.05 1.03 11.47
CA VAL A 74 -12.27 0.02 10.75
C VAL A 74 -11.94 -1.13 11.67
N ASN A 75 -11.84 -2.35 11.19
CA ASN A 75 -11.70 -3.59 11.95
C ASN A 75 -12.95 -4.01 12.75
N LEU A 76 -14.12 -3.43 12.52
CA LEU A 76 -15.35 -3.90 13.13
C LEU A 76 -15.87 -5.15 12.44
N GLY A 77 -15.93 -6.25 13.18
CA GLY A 77 -16.57 -7.46 12.72
C GLY A 77 -18.10 -7.38 12.77
N VAL A 78 -18.78 -8.17 11.96
CA VAL A 78 -20.22 -8.35 11.96
C VAL A 78 -20.62 -9.73 12.48
N GLY A 79 -21.81 -9.83 13.08
CA GLY A 79 -22.31 -11.10 13.62
C GLY A 79 -21.36 -11.68 14.66
N ASP A 80 -20.98 -12.92 14.50
CA ASP A 80 -20.11 -13.65 15.45
C ASP A 80 -18.66 -13.14 15.48
N ALA A 81 -18.23 -12.37 14.49
CA ALA A 81 -16.89 -11.77 14.46
C ALA A 81 -16.80 -10.50 15.33
N PHE A 82 -17.94 -9.90 15.72
CA PHE A 82 -17.97 -8.66 16.50
C PHE A 82 -17.23 -8.78 17.82
N GLY A 83 -16.26 -7.90 18.02
CA GLY A 83 -15.48 -7.83 19.26
C GLY A 83 -14.53 -9.01 19.51
N ARG A 84 -14.22 -9.79 18.47
CA ARG A 84 -13.22 -10.87 18.48
C ARG A 84 -12.04 -10.50 17.57
N PRO A 85 -10.80 -10.93 17.88
CA PRO A 85 -9.69 -10.75 16.96
C PRO A 85 -10.00 -11.35 15.57
N PRO A 86 -9.58 -10.71 14.49
CA PRO A 86 -8.85 -9.45 14.39
C PRO A 86 -9.72 -8.18 14.51
N HIS A 87 -11.03 -8.30 14.66
CA HIS A 87 -12.01 -7.21 14.66
C HIS A 87 -12.08 -6.50 16.02
N LEU A 88 -10.98 -5.88 16.41
CA LEU A 88 -10.85 -5.15 17.67
C LEU A 88 -10.47 -3.68 17.41
N VAL A 89 -11.10 -2.75 18.14
CA VAL A 89 -10.85 -1.31 18.03
C VAL A 89 -10.70 -0.66 19.42
N GLY A 90 -10.06 0.50 19.45
CA GLY A 90 -9.93 1.31 20.67
C GLY A 90 -9.27 0.56 21.81
N LYS A 91 -9.83 0.68 23.03
CA LYS A 91 -9.27 0.08 24.25
C LYS A 91 -9.15 -1.44 24.18
N LYS A 92 -10.09 -2.13 23.57
CA LYS A 92 -10.02 -3.59 23.41
C LYS A 92 -8.84 -4.03 22.55
N LEU A 93 -8.50 -3.23 21.51
CA LEU A 93 -7.30 -3.49 20.71
C LEU A 93 -6.03 -3.31 21.54
N LEU A 94 -5.94 -2.22 22.32
CA LEU A 94 -4.78 -1.99 23.22
C LEU A 94 -4.61 -3.12 24.22
N GLU A 95 -5.68 -3.55 24.87
CA GLU A 95 -5.69 -4.67 25.81
C GLU A 95 -5.20 -5.97 25.16
N TYR A 96 -5.76 -6.30 23.98
CA TYR A 96 -5.37 -7.50 23.22
C TYR A 96 -3.90 -7.48 22.79
N MET A 97 -3.39 -6.32 22.42
CA MET A 97 -2.00 -6.11 22.01
C MET A 97 -1.04 -5.99 23.19
N GLY A 98 -1.54 -5.81 24.42
CA GLY A 98 -0.72 -5.52 25.60
C GLY A 98 -0.10 -4.12 25.54
N LEU A 99 -0.72 -3.18 24.84
CA LEU A 99 -0.26 -1.81 24.68
C LEU A 99 -0.85 -0.91 25.78
N LYS A 100 -0.14 0.18 26.11
CA LYS A 100 -0.55 1.11 27.18
C LYS A 100 -1.31 2.29 26.57
N GLU A 101 -2.36 2.75 27.29
CA GLU A 101 -2.93 4.08 27.05
C GLU A 101 -1.84 5.14 27.26
N GLY A 102 -1.82 6.17 26.44
CA GLY A 102 -0.80 7.22 26.48
C GLY A 102 0.50 6.88 25.74
N SER A 103 0.55 5.77 25.01
CA SER A 103 1.71 5.40 24.17
C SER A 103 1.56 5.90 22.74
N ILE A 104 2.67 5.94 21.99
CA ILE A 104 2.68 6.23 20.56
C ILE A 104 1.83 5.23 19.77
N GLU A 105 1.76 3.99 20.22
CA GLU A 105 0.97 2.93 19.61
C GLU A 105 -0.54 3.16 19.80
N GLU A 106 -0.97 3.83 20.85
CA GLU A 106 -2.37 4.25 21.00
C GLU A 106 -2.77 5.14 19.82
N TYR A 107 -1.97 6.16 19.50
CA TYR A 107 -2.22 7.01 18.36
C TYR A 107 -2.03 6.27 17.03
N ALA A 108 -1.07 5.36 16.97
CA ALA A 108 -0.82 4.57 15.77
C ALA A 108 -2.04 3.73 15.37
N TYR A 109 -2.63 3.00 16.30
CA TYR A 109 -3.58 1.91 15.99
C TYR A 109 -5.00 2.16 16.47
N THR A 110 -5.27 3.29 17.14
CA THR A 110 -6.61 3.61 17.64
C THR A 110 -7.01 5.04 17.33
N PHE A 111 -8.29 5.36 17.55
CA PHE A 111 -8.83 6.72 17.49
C PHE A 111 -8.84 7.42 18.86
N LEU A 112 -8.38 6.77 19.90
CA LEU A 112 -8.42 7.29 21.26
C LEU A 112 -7.51 8.53 21.39
N ASN A 113 -7.99 9.53 22.12
CA ASN A 113 -7.26 10.76 22.38
C ASN A 113 -6.69 11.46 21.12
N PHE A 114 -7.36 11.28 19.98
CA PHE A 114 -6.89 11.72 18.66
C PHE A 114 -6.43 13.18 18.63
N ASP A 115 -7.24 14.11 19.20
CA ASP A 115 -6.91 15.55 19.17
C ASP A 115 -5.61 15.89 19.92
N GLN A 116 -5.29 15.13 20.94
CA GLN A 116 -4.05 15.30 21.70
C GLN A 116 -2.85 14.79 20.90
N TRP A 117 -2.92 13.56 20.44
CA TRP A 117 -1.80 12.89 19.76
C TRP A 117 -1.52 13.46 18.38
N ALA A 118 -2.57 13.90 17.64
CA ALA A 118 -2.41 14.55 16.36
C ALA A 118 -1.59 15.84 16.44
N LYS A 119 -1.62 16.56 17.57
CA LYS A 119 -0.77 17.75 17.80
C LYS A 119 0.70 17.38 18.02
N GLU A 120 0.97 16.21 18.58
CA GLU A 120 2.30 15.74 18.91
C GLU A 120 2.95 15.04 17.72
N TYR A 121 2.27 14.05 17.14
CA TYR A 121 2.81 13.20 16.06
C TYR A 121 2.46 13.67 14.65
N GLY A 122 1.56 14.65 14.51
CA GLY A 122 1.19 15.23 13.22
C GLY A 122 0.22 14.38 12.43
N ARG A 123 0.23 14.57 11.12
CA ARG A 123 -0.52 13.78 10.15
C ARG A 123 0.13 12.42 9.94
N MET A 124 -0.60 11.50 9.31
CA MET A 124 -0.09 10.19 8.95
C MET A 124 -0.07 10.00 7.43
N GLY A 125 0.80 9.12 6.98
CA GLY A 125 0.97 8.81 5.57
C GLY A 125 1.72 9.89 4.80
N GLY A 126 1.39 10.02 3.52
CA GLY A 126 2.08 10.89 2.58
C GLY A 126 3.31 10.21 1.96
N PHE A 127 3.35 10.16 0.63
CA PHE A 127 4.35 9.36 -0.10
C PHE A 127 5.79 9.80 0.15
N ALA A 128 6.05 11.07 0.43
CA ALA A 128 7.40 11.52 0.79
C ALA A 128 7.88 10.93 2.13
N HIS A 129 6.98 10.70 3.09
CA HIS A 129 7.31 10.06 4.37
C HIS A 129 7.33 8.53 4.25
N VAL A 130 6.39 7.97 3.47
CA VAL A 130 6.39 6.53 3.12
C VAL A 130 7.71 6.14 2.44
N LYS A 131 8.19 6.94 1.48
CA LYS A 131 9.46 6.73 0.77
C LYS A 131 10.64 6.66 1.76
N THR A 132 10.72 7.63 2.66
CA THR A 132 11.77 7.64 3.70
C THR A 132 11.73 6.38 4.55
N LEU A 133 10.54 5.94 5.00
CA LEU A 133 10.40 4.73 5.80
C LEU A 133 10.79 3.48 5.00
N LEU A 134 10.32 3.35 3.77
CA LEU A 134 10.67 2.21 2.90
C LEU A 134 12.18 2.12 2.67
N ASP A 135 12.85 3.26 2.45
CA ASP A 135 14.31 3.27 2.23
C ASP A 135 15.09 2.90 3.51
N GLN A 136 14.67 3.37 4.69
CA GLN A 136 15.25 2.94 5.97
C GLN A 136 15.06 1.44 6.21
N LEU A 137 13.88 0.89 5.86
CA LEU A 137 13.59 -0.54 6.00
C LEU A 137 14.40 -1.40 5.01
N ARG A 138 14.62 -0.92 3.79
CA ARG A 138 15.49 -1.53 2.79
C ARG A 138 16.95 -1.52 3.26
N GLU A 139 17.44 -0.38 3.75
CA GLU A 139 18.79 -0.27 4.30
C GLU A 139 18.98 -1.21 5.50
N SER A 140 18.03 -1.26 6.44
CA SER A 140 18.10 -2.15 7.60
C SER A 140 18.04 -3.64 7.26
N ALA A 141 17.54 -4.00 6.08
CA ALA A 141 17.58 -5.35 5.53
C ALA A 141 18.91 -5.69 4.85
N GLY A 142 19.78 -4.70 4.64
CA GLY A 142 21.07 -4.85 3.96
C GLY A 142 21.01 -4.59 2.47
N GLY A 143 19.92 -4.01 1.94
CA GLY A 143 19.78 -3.57 0.56
C GLY A 143 18.42 -3.92 -0.05
N ARG A 144 18.18 -3.30 -1.22
CA ARG A 144 16.94 -3.50 -1.98
C ARG A 144 16.81 -4.94 -2.50
N ASP A 145 17.91 -5.58 -2.80
CA ASP A 145 17.97 -6.97 -3.26
C ASP A 145 17.41 -7.98 -2.23
N LYS A 146 17.38 -7.63 -0.95
CA LYS A 146 16.80 -8.44 0.14
C LYS A 146 15.37 -8.04 0.50
N THR A 147 14.77 -7.13 -0.26
CA THR A 147 13.42 -6.64 0.01
C THR A 147 12.55 -6.72 -1.23
N LEU A 148 11.26 -6.95 -1.02
CA LEU A 148 10.21 -6.86 -2.03
C LEU A 148 9.11 -5.95 -1.50
N THR A 149 8.73 -4.94 -2.27
CA THR A 149 7.63 -4.04 -1.89
C THR A 149 6.39 -4.39 -2.69
N VAL A 150 5.31 -4.74 -1.99
CA VAL A 150 4.03 -5.14 -2.59
C VAL A 150 2.93 -4.14 -2.25
N ASP A 151 1.99 -3.96 -3.16
CA ASP A 151 0.79 -3.14 -2.98
C ASP A 151 -0.47 -3.97 -3.16
N GLY A 152 -1.36 -3.89 -2.18
CA GLY A 152 -2.61 -4.65 -2.12
C GLY A 152 -3.73 -4.12 -3.01
N GLY A 153 -3.50 -3.11 -3.86
CA GLY A 153 -4.50 -2.50 -4.74
C GLY A 153 -5.13 -1.23 -4.16
N ASP A 154 -6.03 -0.62 -4.93
CA ASP A 154 -6.62 0.69 -4.63
C ASP A 154 -5.57 1.80 -4.43
N LEU A 155 -4.53 1.74 -5.24
CA LEU A 155 -3.42 2.68 -5.17
C LEU A 155 -3.66 3.92 -6.04
N TRP A 156 -4.09 3.71 -7.30
CA TRP A 156 -4.09 4.76 -8.33
C TRP A 156 -5.33 5.63 -8.35
N GLN A 157 -6.40 5.26 -7.68
CA GLN A 157 -7.69 5.94 -7.72
C GLN A 157 -8.14 6.40 -6.34
N GLY A 158 -8.71 7.63 -6.24
CA GLY A 158 -9.35 8.13 -5.02
C GLY A 158 -9.14 9.63 -4.75
N SER A 159 -8.26 10.33 -5.49
CA SER A 159 -8.06 11.78 -5.35
C SER A 159 -8.47 12.56 -6.60
N GLY A 160 -8.61 13.88 -6.47
CA GLY A 160 -8.90 14.75 -7.59
C GLY A 160 -7.77 14.74 -8.64
N THR A 161 -6.51 14.74 -8.19
CA THR A 161 -5.35 14.68 -9.10
C THR A 161 -5.31 13.35 -9.84
N SER A 162 -5.49 12.23 -9.16
CA SER A 162 -5.49 10.93 -9.80
C SER A 162 -6.66 10.75 -10.79
N LEU A 163 -7.82 11.34 -10.51
CA LEU A 163 -8.92 11.38 -11.47
C LEU A 163 -8.54 12.17 -12.74
N TRP A 164 -7.93 13.33 -12.60
CA TRP A 164 -7.56 14.18 -13.74
C TRP A 164 -6.42 13.61 -14.56
N THR A 165 -5.47 12.95 -13.93
CA THR A 165 -4.36 12.27 -14.60
C THR A 165 -4.70 10.85 -15.05
N ARG A 166 -5.86 10.33 -14.66
CA ARG A 166 -6.27 8.93 -14.85
C ARG A 166 -5.29 7.94 -14.24
N GLY A 167 -4.79 8.27 -13.06
CA GLY A 167 -3.87 7.44 -12.31
C GLY A 167 -2.40 7.60 -12.66
N VAL A 168 -2.05 8.31 -13.74
CA VAL A 168 -0.64 8.48 -14.15
C VAL A 168 0.22 9.09 -13.05
N ASP A 169 -0.32 10.07 -12.31
CA ASP A 169 0.37 10.66 -11.15
C ASP A 169 0.76 9.62 -10.11
N MET A 170 -0.12 8.68 -9.84
CA MET A 170 0.12 7.62 -8.87
C MET A 170 1.03 6.52 -9.40
N VAL A 171 0.96 6.21 -10.70
CA VAL A 171 1.89 5.28 -11.35
C VAL A 171 3.33 5.79 -11.27
N GLU A 172 3.55 7.06 -11.60
CA GLU A 172 4.87 7.68 -11.49
C GLU A 172 5.36 7.72 -10.02
N ALA A 173 4.49 8.10 -9.08
CA ALA A 173 4.80 8.08 -7.66
C ALA A 173 5.12 6.65 -7.16
N SER A 174 4.41 5.63 -7.63
CA SER A 174 4.68 4.22 -7.33
C SER A 174 6.05 3.78 -7.83
N ASN A 175 6.43 4.25 -9.02
CA ASN A 175 7.77 4.02 -9.59
C ASN A 175 8.88 4.66 -8.74
N ILE A 176 8.65 5.86 -8.20
CA ILE A 176 9.59 6.54 -7.29
C ILE A 176 9.66 5.82 -5.94
N LEU A 177 8.52 5.35 -5.40
CA LEU A 177 8.50 4.52 -4.19
C LEU A 177 9.25 3.20 -4.39
N GLY A 178 9.27 2.71 -5.62
CA GLY A 178 9.83 1.42 -5.98
C GLY A 178 8.94 0.28 -5.50
N ILE A 179 7.66 0.31 -5.88
CA ILE A 179 6.75 -0.82 -5.73
C ILE A 179 7.13 -1.87 -6.77
N ASP A 180 7.29 -3.11 -6.35
CA ASP A 180 7.74 -4.21 -7.19
C ASP A 180 6.58 -5.02 -7.78
N VAL A 181 5.50 -5.18 -7.01
CA VAL A 181 4.31 -5.97 -7.42
C VAL A 181 3.06 -5.31 -6.86
N MET A 182 2.00 -5.24 -7.67
CA MET A 182 0.70 -4.78 -7.22
C MET A 182 -0.47 -5.56 -7.86
N VAL A 183 -1.63 -5.46 -7.22
CA VAL A 183 -2.92 -5.94 -7.75
C VAL A 183 -3.88 -4.75 -7.96
N GLY A 184 -5.06 -4.98 -8.53
CA GLY A 184 -5.99 -3.90 -8.86
C GLY A 184 -7.40 -4.08 -8.31
N HIS A 185 -8.10 -2.93 -8.17
CA HIS A 185 -9.52 -2.81 -7.90
C HIS A 185 -10.11 -1.53 -8.53
N TRP A 186 -10.05 -0.36 -7.84
CA TRP A 186 -10.53 0.91 -8.42
C TRP A 186 -9.64 1.44 -9.54
N GLU A 187 -8.45 0.88 -9.76
CA GLU A 187 -7.65 1.09 -10.98
C GLU A 187 -8.49 0.84 -12.24
N PHE A 188 -9.33 -0.19 -12.18
CA PHE A 188 -10.20 -0.59 -13.29
C PHE A 188 -11.27 0.45 -13.64
N THR A 189 -11.56 1.43 -12.77
CA THR A 189 -12.47 2.54 -13.08
C THR A 189 -11.96 3.45 -14.19
N TYR A 190 -10.66 3.41 -14.47
CA TYR A 190 -10.07 4.16 -15.58
C TYR A 190 -10.31 3.51 -16.94
N LYS A 191 -10.93 2.32 -17.00
CA LYS A 191 -11.23 1.52 -18.18
C LYS A 191 -10.03 0.78 -18.74
N GLU A 192 -10.29 -0.23 -19.55
CA GLU A 192 -9.27 -1.15 -20.07
C GLU A 192 -8.09 -0.45 -20.73
N ASP A 193 -8.34 0.42 -21.70
CA ASP A 193 -7.29 1.12 -22.44
C ASP A 193 -6.36 1.94 -21.52
N GLU A 194 -6.93 2.66 -20.55
CA GLU A 194 -6.15 3.44 -19.61
C GLU A 194 -5.42 2.57 -18.58
N VAL A 195 -6.05 1.48 -18.14
CA VAL A 195 -5.40 0.54 -17.22
C VAL A 195 -4.18 -0.10 -17.90
N LEU A 196 -4.33 -0.57 -19.13
CA LEU A 196 -3.22 -1.15 -19.90
C LEU A 196 -2.11 -0.10 -20.13
N SER A 197 -2.48 1.13 -20.43
CA SER A 197 -1.52 2.25 -20.54
C SER A 197 -0.76 2.49 -19.23
N ASN A 198 -1.46 2.50 -18.10
CA ASN A 198 -0.86 2.70 -16.79
C ASN A 198 0.05 1.52 -16.40
N VAL A 199 -0.37 0.30 -16.70
CA VAL A 199 0.44 -0.91 -16.46
C VAL A 199 1.72 -0.88 -17.29
N ALA A 200 1.67 -0.40 -18.55
CA ALA A 200 2.85 -0.23 -19.39
C ALA A 200 3.84 0.82 -18.83
N LEU A 201 3.34 1.85 -18.15
CA LEU A 201 4.17 2.88 -17.48
C LEU A 201 4.71 2.42 -16.13
N PHE A 202 4.05 1.49 -15.47
CA PHE A 202 4.45 0.96 -14.18
C PHE A 202 5.71 0.10 -14.32
N LYS A 203 6.71 0.34 -13.47
CA LYS A 203 8.00 -0.38 -13.53
C LYS A 203 7.97 -1.73 -12.81
N GLY A 204 7.00 -1.93 -11.92
CA GLY A 204 6.75 -3.21 -11.26
C GLY A 204 5.85 -4.12 -12.08
N ASP A 205 5.40 -5.21 -11.47
CA ASP A 205 4.45 -6.14 -12.09
C ASP A 205 3.03 -5.88 -11.55
N PHE A 206 2.09 -5.67 -12.47
CA PHE A 206 0.66 -5.65 -12.16
C PHE A 206 0.09 -7.03 -12.44
N ILE A 207 -0.36 -7.71 -11.38
CA ILE A 207 -0.74 -9.13 -11.45
C ILE A 207 -2.19 -9.38 -11.01
N GLY A 208 -2.79 -10.49 -11.50
CA GLY A 208 -4.16 -10.83 -11.13
C GLY A 208 -4.62 -12.16 -11.72
N GLN A 209 -4.58 -13.24 -10.93
CA GLN A 209 -4.99 -14.58 -11.39
C GLN A 209 -6.49 -14.67 -11.73
N ASN A 210 -7.29 -13.78 -11.13
CA ASN A 210 -8.74 -13.81 -11.24
C ASN A 210 -9.34 -12.83 -12.24
N VAL A 211 -8.50 -12.11 -13.00
CA VAL A 211 -8.93 -11.27 -14.12
C VAL A 211 -8.71 -12.04 -15.41
N ARG A 212 -9.82 -12.34 -16.11
CA ARG A 212 -9.80 -13.13 -17.34
C ARG A 212 -10.38 -12.36 -18.50
N VAL A 213 -9.82 -12.56 -19.65
CA VAL A 213 -10.44 -12.13 -20.92
C VAL A 213 -11.70 -12.95 -21.15
N LYS A 214 -12.79 -12.32 -21.53
CA LYS A 214 -14.05 -13.01 -21.86
C LYS A 214 -13.88 -13.85 -23.10
N GLU A 215 -14.51 -15.01 -23.13
CA GLU A 215 -14.44 -15.94 -24.27
C GLU A 215 -14.83 -15.26 -25.59
N SER A 216 -15.84 -14.38 -25.58
CA SER A 216 -16.23 -13.62 -26.77
C SER A 216 -15.13 -12.73 -27.33
N SER A 217 -14.21 -12.27 -26.50
CA SER A 217 -13.13 -11.35 -26.87
C SER A 217 -11.85 -12.11 -27.27
N LEU A 218 -11.75 -13.40 -26.92
CA LEU A 218 -10.64 -14.25 -27.33
C LEU A 218 -10.70 -14.64 -28.82
N PHE A 219 -11.87 -14.61 -29.44
CA PHE A 219 -12.06 -15.00 -30.84
C PHE A 219 -11.93 -13.83 -31.84
N GLY A 220 -11.69 -12.61 -31.35
CA GLY A 220 -11.53 -11.41 -32.18
C GLY A 220 -10.10 -10.88 -32.18
N ASP A 221 -9.76 -10.11 -33.19
CA ASP A 221 -8.45 -9.46 -33.29
C ASP A 221 -8.37 -8.15 -32.46
N GLU A 222 -9.49 -7.68 -31.89
CA GLU A 222 -9.59 -6.36 -31.26
C GLU A 222 -8.84 -6.31 -29.90
N TYR A 223 -9.05 -7.33 -29.06
CA TYR A 223 -8.38 -7.37 -27.75
C TYR A 223 -6.86 -7.64 -27.86
N PRO A 224 -6.38 -8.62 -28.66
CA PRO A 224 -4.95 -8.78 -28.93
C PRO A 224 -4.29 -7.50 -29.46
N ALA A 225 -4.94 -6.80 -30.42
CA ALA A 225 -4.43 -5.53 -30.94
C ALA A 225 -4.38 -4.42 -29.86
N LEU A 226 -5.33 -4.39 -28.93
CA LEU A 226 -5.32 -3.47 -27.81
C LEU A 226 -4.13 -3.74 -26.88
N VAL A 227 -3.85 -5.00 -26.56
CA VAL A 227 -2.71 -5.40 -25.73
C VAL A 227 -1.38 -5.10 -26.41
N GLU A 228 -1.27 -5.40 -27.72
CA GLU A 228 -0.06 -5.14 -28.51
C GLU A 228 0.31 -3.64 -28.51
N LYS A 229 -0.68 -2.75 -28.52
CA LYS A 229 -0.49 -1.29 -28.43
C LYS A 229 0.34 -0.87 -27.22
N TYR A 230 0.31 -1.64 -26.12
CA TYR A 230 0.97 -1.35 -24.86
C TYR A 230 2.18 -2.23 -24.56
N ASP A 231 2.80 -2.78 -25.61
CA ASP A 231 4.04 -3.56 -25.51
C ASP A 231 3.99 -4.78 -24.57
N GLY A 232 2.87 -5.40 -24.54
CA GLY A 232 2.63 -6.79 -24.18
C GLY A 232 3.40 -7.42 -22.99
N ARG A 233 3.93 -6.70 -22.05
CA ARG A 233 4.72 -7.17 -20.88
C ARG A 233 4.19 -8.45 -20.20
N GLY A 234 3.78 -9.46 -20.99
CA GLY A 234 3.11 -10.66 -20.49
C GLY A 234 1.72 -10.35 -19.91
N LEU A 235 1.08 -9.29 -20.40
CA LEU A 235 -0.24 -8.87 -19.91
C LEU A 235 -1.36 -9.81 -20.29
N PHE A 236 -1.21 -10.56 -21.37
CA PHE A 236 -2.25 -11.46 -21.86
C PHE A 236 -1.67 -12.82 -22.22
N ASP A 237 -2.32 -13.86 -21.75
CA ASP A 237 -2.00 -15.23 -22.07
C ASP A 237 -3.20 -15.87 -22.78
N GLU A 238 -3.06 -16.09 -24.09
CA GLU A 238 -4.12 -16.70 -24.94
C GLU A 238 -4.47 -18.11 -24.50
N ASP A 239 -3.50 -18.90 -24.06
CA ASP A 239 -3.70 -20.31 -23.68
C ASP A 239 -4.55 -20.46 -22.42
N THR A 240 -4.36 -19.53 -21.46
CA THR A 240 -5.06 -19.58 -20.17
C THR A 240 -6.17 -18.55 -20.04
N GLY A 241 -6.24 -17.56 -20.94
CA GLY A 241 -7.19 -16.46 -20.93
C GLY A 241 -6.96 -15.45 -19.79
N HIS A 242 -5.79 -15.41 -19.16
CA HIS A 242 -5.47 -14.38 -18.18
C HIS A 242 -5.25 -13.02 -18.82
N ALA A 243 -5.92 -11.99 -18.31
CA ALA A 243 -5.70 -10.61 -18.75
C ALA A 243 -4.40 -10.00 -18.20
N PHE A 244 -3.90 -10.52 -17.09
CA PHE A 244 -2.64 -10.17 -16.46
C PHE A 244 -1.92 -11.42 -16.00
N GLN A 245 -0.62 -11.34 -15.77
CA GLN A 245 0.12 -12.47 -15.19
C GLN A 245 -0.55 -12.91 -13.88
N PRO A 246 -0.84 -14.21 -13.71
CA PRO A 246 -1.48 -14.69 -12.49
C PRO A 246 -0.57 -14.66 -11.28
N TYR A 247 0.73 -14.81 -11.50
CA TYR A 247 1.79 -14.73 -10.50
C TYR A 247 3.11 -14.31 -11.14
N VAL A 248 4.04 -13.88 -10.30
CA VAL A 248 5.45 -13.65 -10.67
C VAL A 248 6.37 -14.30 -9.65
N ILE A 249 7.59 -14.65 -10.09
CA ILE A 249 8.63 -15.15 -9.21
C ILE A 249 9.67 -14.06 -9.01
N LYS A 250 9.99 -13.78 -7.74
CA LYS A 250 10.96 -12.77 -7.34
C LYS A 250 12.10 -13.40 -6.56
N GLN A 251 13.32 -12.98 -6.88
CA GLN A 251 14.48 -13.25 -6.07
C GLN A 251 14.59 -12.16 -4.99
N VAL A 252 14.56 -12.55 -3.71
CA VAL A 252 14.65 -11.66 -2.55
C VAL A 252 15.78 -12.16 -1.66
N GLY A 253 16.95 -11.56 -1.78
CA GLY A 253 18.19 -12.13 -1.27
C GLY A 253 18.45 -13.48 -1.93
N ASP A 254 18.64 -14.51 -1.11
CA ASP A 254 18.82 -15.90 -1.59
C ASP A 254 17.49 -16.65 -1.74
N ALA A 255 16.35 -16.03 -1.41
CA ALA A 255 15.05 -16.66 -1.44
C ALA A 255 14.33 -16.48 -2.79
N LYS A 256 13.75 -17.56 -3.31
CA LYS A 256 12.88 -17.57 -4.49
C LYS A 256 11.42 -17.53 -4.04
N ILE A 257 10.75 -16.42 -4.23
CA ILE A 257 9.38 -16.17 -3.72
C ILE A 257 8.41 -16.05 -4.88
N ALA A 258 7.38 -16.91 -4.90
CA ALA A 258 6.23 -16.71 -5.77
C ALA A 258 5.24 -15.71 -5.15
N VAL A 259 4.83 -14.75 -5.95
CA VAL A 259 3.82 -13.74 -5.59
C VAL A 259 2.62 -13.94 -6.48
N VAL A 260 1.52 -14.43 -5.93
CA VAL A 260 0.25 -14.63 -6.62
C VAL A 260 -0.60 -13.37 -6.46
N GLY A 261 -1.29 -12.94 -7.54
CA GLY A 261 -2.14 -11.75 -7.53
C GLY A 261 -3.62 -12.08 -7.45
N GLN A 262 -4.37 -11.34 -6.64
CA GLN A 262 -5.82 -11.43 -6.53
C GLN A 262 -6.45 -10.04 -6.54
N ALA A 263 -7.01 -9.64 -7.68
CA ALA A 263 -7.79 -8.43 -7.81
C ALA A 263 -9.16 -8.55 -7.11
N PHE A 264 -9.83 -7.42 -6.84
CA PHE A 264 -11.16 -7.45 -6.22
C PHE A 264 -12.15 -8.26 -7.04
N PRO A 265 -12.76 -9.31 -6.46
CA PRO A 265 -13.54 -10.29 -7.24
C PRO A 265 -14.87 -9.75 -7.75
N ARG A 266 -15.39 -8.67 -7.16
CA ARG A 266 -16.68 -8.06 -7.52
C ARG A 266 -16.55 -6.72 -8.24
N THR A 267 -15.41 -6.44 -8.86
CA THR A 267 -15.14 -5.20 -9.61
C THR A 267 -16.23 -4.90 -10.63
N ALA A 268 -16.73 -5.92 -11.33
CA ALA A 268 -17.82 -5.78 -12.30
C ALA A 268 -19.19 -5.39 -11.69
N ASN A 269 -19.38 -5.58 -10.38
CA ASN A 269 -20.61 -5.16 -9.70
C ASN A 269 -20.57 -3.68 -9.28
N ALA A 270 -19.37 -3.12 -9.14
CA ALA A 270 -19.15 -1.75 -8.67
C ALA A 270 -18.98 -0.74 -9.81
N ASN A 271 -18.88 -1.19 -11.06
CA ASN A 271 -18.59 -0.37 -12.20
C ASN A 271 -19.54 -0.65 -13.37
N PRO A 272 -19.79 0.34 -14.27
CA PRO A 272 -20.48 0.11 -15.52
C PRO A 272 -19.79 -0.95 -16.38
N PRO A 273 -20.54 -1.87 -17.02
CA PRO A 273 -19.97 -2.96 -17.83
C PRO A 273 -19.08 -2.48 -19.00
N GLU A 274 -19.35 -1.28 -19.51
CA GLU A 274 -18.56 -0.68 -20.58
C GLU A 274 -17.18 -0.18 -20.18
N PHE A 275 -16.82 -0.28 -18.87
CA PHE A 275 -15.48 0.09 -18.41
C PHE A 275 -14.47 -1.00 -18.72
N PHE A 276 -14.93 -2.25 -18.77
CA PHE A 276 -14.10 -3.42 -19.09
C PHE A 276 -14.93 -4.40 -19.94
N PRO A 277 -15.17 -4.07 -21.22
CA PRO A 277 -15.97 -4.89 -22.10
C PRO A 277 -15.37 -6.29 -22.28
N ASP A 278 -14.04 -6.41 -22.24
CA ASP A 278 -13.33 -7.65 -22.53
C ASP A 278 -12.94 -8.45 -21.29
N TRP A 279 -13.01 -7.85 -20.06
CA TRP A 279 -12.59 -8.53 -18.86
C TRP A 279 -13.74 -9.08 -18.01
N SER A 280 -13.45 -10.18 -17.34
CA SER A 280 -14.30 -10.78 -16.31
C SER A 280 -13.54 -10.97 -15.00
N PHE A 281 -14.27 -10.79 -13.90
CA PHE A 281 -13.76 -10.87 -12.53
C PHE A 281 -14.49 -11.99 -11.77
N GLY A 282 -13.88 -12.50 -10.72
CA GLY A 282 -14.47 -13.51 -9.85
C GLY A 282 -13.53 -13.89 -8.73
N LEU A 283 -14.01 -14.61 -7.72
CA LEU A 283 -13.15 -15.12 -6.64
C LEU A 283 -12.18 -16.19 -7.14
N ARG A 284 -12.66 -17.07 -8.02
CA ARG A 284 -11.90 -18.15 -8.69
C ARG A 284 -11.04 -18.96 -7.73
N GLU A 285 -11.65 -19.41 -6.65
CA GLU A 285 -10.95 -20.14 -5.57
C GLU A 285 -10.32 -21.46 -6.08
N ASP A 286 -11.01 -22.19 -6.96
CA ASP A 286 -10.50 -23.43 -7.52
C ASP A 286 -9.29 -23.18 -8.42
N ASP A 287 -9.36 -22.16 -9.29
CA ASP A 287 -8.23 -21.73 -10.14
C ASP A 287 -7.02 -21.33 -9.26
N MET A 288 -7.26 -20.60 -8.15
CA MET A 288 -6.22 -20.21 -7.19
C MET A 288 -5.55 -21.46 -6.57
N ARG A 289 -6.35 -22.44 -6.17
CA ARG A 289 -5.85 -23.67 -5.56
C ARG A 289 -4.97 -24.45 -6.53
N ASP A 290 -5.43 -24.61 -7.76
CA ASP A 290 -4.69 -25.32 -8.81
C ASP A 290 -3.41 -24.59 -9.18
N LEU A 291 -3.45 -23.25 -9.26
CA LEU A 291 -2.30 -22.40 -9.51
C LEU A 291 -1.24 -22.53 -8.40
N VAL A 292 -1.64 -22.40 -7.13
CA VAL A 292 -0.70 -22.53 -5.99
C VAL A 292 -0.10 -23.94 -5.94
N LYS A 293 -0.91 -24.96 -6.20
CA LYS A 293 -0.40 -26.33 -6.30
C LYS A 293 0.64 -26.48 -7.43
N LYS A 294 0.36 -25.93 -8.61
CA LYS A 294 1.31 -25.91 -9.74
C LYS A 294 2.61 -25.21 -9.35
N ILE A 295 2.54 -24.01 -8.79
CA ILE A 295 3.71 -23.25 -8.34
C ILE A 295 4.56 -24.08 -7.38
N ARG A 296 3.94 -24.73 -6.38
CA ARG A 296 4.66 -25.54 -5.39
C ARG A 296 5.30 -26.79 -5.95
N THR A 297 4.78 -27.33 -7.05
CA THR A 297 5.28 -28.59 -7.65
C THR A 297 6.27 -28.35 -8.80
N GLU A 298 6.16 -27.22 -9.51
CA GLU A 298 6.91 -27.00 -10.76
C GLU A 298 7.97 -25.90 -10.64
N GLU A 299 7.79 -24.90 -9.74
CA GLU A 299 8.62 -23.70 -9.72
C GLU A 299 9.77 -23.73 -8.70
N GLU A 300 9.81 -24.74 -7.83
CA GLU A 300 10.84 -24.86 -6.79
C GLU A 300 11.02 -23.57 -5.95
N VAL A 301 9.91 -23.01 -5.44
CA VAL A 301 9.92 -21.77 -4.66
C VAL A 301 10.05 -22.04 -3.16
N ASP A 302 10.79 -21.15 -2.48
CA ASP A 302 10.98 -21.20 -1.03
C ASP A 302 9.74 -20.72 -0.27
N ALA A 303 9.05 -19.71 -0.82
CA ALA A 303 7.78 -19.17 -0.28
C ALA A 303 6.79 -18.89 -1.41
N CYS A 304 5.49 -19.00 -1.09
CA CYS A 304 4.39 -18.60 -1.95
C CYS A 304 3.47 -17.65 -1.18
N ILE A 305 3.42 -16.39 -1.61
CA ILE A 305 2.62 -15.37 -0.97
C ILE A 305 1.49 -14.92 -1.90
N LEU A 306 0.39 -14.47 -1.31
CA LEU A 306 -0.73 -13.87 -2.01
C LEU A 306 -0.77 -12.37 -1.73
N VAL A 307 -0.77 -11.54 -2.76
CA VAL A 307 -1.13 -10.12 -2.68
C VAL A 307 -2.59 -10.01 -3.12
N SER A 308 -3.46 -9.51 -2.25
CA SER A 308 -4.90 -9.67 -2.39
C SER A 308 -5.69 -8.39 -2.14
N HIS A 309 -6.72 -8.19 -2.94
CA HIS A 309 -7.74 -7.16 -2.71
C HIS A 309 -9.13 -7.74 -2.39
N ASN A 310 -9.20 -8.94 -1.81
CA ASN A 310 -10.48 -9.58 -1.48
C ASN A 310 -11.21 -8.95 -0.28
N GLY A 311 -10.45 -8.37 0.65
CA GLY A 311 -10.89 -8.02 1.99
C GLY A 311 -10.56 -9.11 3.03
N MET A 312 -10.34 -8.67 4.28
CA MET A 312 -9.75 -9.48 5.35
C MET A 312 -10.50 -10.79 5.61
N ASP A 313 -11.84 -10.78 5.70
CA ASP A 313 -12.63 -11.99 5.98
C ASP A 313 -12.54 -13.02 4.85
N VAL A 314 -12.46 -12.56 3.61
CA VAL A 314 -12.30 -13.44 2.44
C VAL A 314 -10.87 -13.98 2.38
N ASP A 315 -9.88 -13.17 2.71
CA ASP A 315 -8.47 -13.57 2.74
C ASP A 315 -8.19 -14.62 3.82
N ILE A 316 -8.81 -14.50 5.00
CA ILE A 316 -8.74 -15.53 6.04
C ILE A 316 -9.31 -16.86 5.52
N LYS A 317 -10.45 -16.83 4.84
CA LYS A 317 -11.04 -18.03 4.24
C LYS A 317 -10.23 -18.58 3.09
N MET A 318 -9.62 -17.72 2.27
CA MET A 318 -8.75 -18.11 1.20
C MET A 318 -7.51 -18.85 1.74
N ALA A 319 -6.88 -18.31 2.79
CA ALA A 319 -5.76 -18.93 3.47
C ALA A 319 -6.12 -20.31 4.07
N GLU A 320 -7.34 -20.46 4.60
CA GLU A 320 -7.85 -21.76 5.12
C GLU A 320 -8.06 -22.80 4.00
N ARG A 321 -8.53 -22.35 2.82
CA ARG A 321 -9.06 -23.22 1.77
C ARG A 321 -8.06 -23.49 0.64
N VAL A 322 -7.00 -22.72 0.54
CA VAL A 322 -5.94 -22.84 -0.47
C VAL A 322 -4.63 -23.26 0.20
N PRO A 323 -4.35 -24.56 0.31
CA PRO A 323 -3.08 -25.05 0.82
C PRO A 323 -1.90 -24.57 -0.03
N GLY A 324 -0.75 -24.34 0.62
CA GLY A 324 0.47 -23.93 -0.06
C GLY A 324 0.73 -22.43 -0.03
N LEU A 325 -0.20 -21.59 0.44
CA LEU A 325 0.06 -20.19 0.75
C LEU A 325 0.74 -20.07 2.12
N ASP A 326 1.82 -19.29 2.21
CA ASP A 326 2.54 -19.00 3.47
C ASP A 326 2.09 -17.69 4.10
N ALA A 327 1.81 -16.67 3.29
CA ALA A 327 1.30 -15.40 3.76
C ALA A 327 0.33 -14.76 2.76
N VAL A 328 -0.60 -13.95 3.29
CA VAL A 328 -1.52 -13.10 2.53
C VAL A 328 -1.30 -11.65 2.95
N PHE A 329 -1.04 -10.80 1.97
CA PHE A 329 -0.96 -9.35 2.09
C PHE A 329 -2.24 -8.75 1.51
N GLY A 330 -3.22 -8.52 2.39
CA GLY A 330 -4.59 -8.14 2.02
C GLY A 330 -4.84 -6.64 1.92
N GLY A 331 -5.92 -6.27 1.23
CA GLY A 331 -6.43 -4.90 1.07
C GLY A 331 -7.95 -4.84 1.15
N HIS A 332 -8.54 -3.79 0.58
CA HIS A 332 -9.97 -3.53 0.39
C HIS A 332 -10.75 -3.09 1.64
N THR A 333 -10.58 -3.75 2.77
CA THR A 333 -11.36 -3.44 3.99
C THR A 333 -10.72 -2.37 4.87
N HIS A 334 -9.56 -1.84 4.47
CA HIS A 334 -8.79 -0.81 5.19
C HIS A 334 -8.39 -1.21 6.62
N ASP A 335 -8.40 -2.48 6.93
CA ASP A 335 -8.08 -2.97 8.27
C ASP A 335 -6.60 -2.74 8.59
N GLY A 336 -6.33 -2.01 9.66
CA GLY A 336 -4.99 -1.92 10.22
C GLY A 336 -4.75 -3.09 11.17
N MET A 337 -3.94 -4.06 10.76
CA MET A 337 -3.67 -5.26 11.55
C MET A 337 -2.25 -5.24 12.14
N PRO A 338 -2.07 -4.75 13.40
CA PRO A 338 -0.74 -4.72 14.03
C PRO A 338 -0.17 -6.13 14.32
N ARG A 339 -1.04 -7.15 14.33
CA ARG A 339 -0.69 -8.57 14.41
C ARG A 339 -1.33 -9.33 13.26
N PRO A 340 -0.64 -10.30 12.66
CA PRO A 340 -1.24 -11.15 11.66
C PRO A 340 -2.24 -12.14 12.27
N VAL A 341 -3.19 -12.61 11.48
CA VAL A 341 -4.00 -13.78 11.82
C VAL A 341 -3.28 -15.02 11.33
N GLU A 342 -2.94 -15.92 12.23
CA GLU A 342 -2.43 -17.25 11.87
C GLU A 342 -3.60 -18.16 11.50
N VAL A 343 -3.59 -18.65 10.26
CA VAL A 343 -4.61 -19.55 9.73
C VAL A 343 -3.99 -20.91 9.50
N THR A 344 -4.62 -21.95 9.98
CA THR A 344 -4.26 -23.34 9.62
C THR A 344 -5.12 -23.80 8.46
N ASN A 345 -4.52 -24.13 7.34
CA ASN A 345 -5.24 -24.62 6.17
C ASN A 345 -5.71 -26.06 6.32
N LYS A 346 -6.52 -26.54 5.35
CA LYS A 346 -7.12 -27.89 5.39
C LYS A 346 -6.11 -29.04 5.38
N GLU A 347 -4.87 -28.78 5.00
CA GLU A 347 -3.78 -29.77 4.97
C GLU A 347 -2.82 -29.63 6.16
N GLY A 348 -3.15 -28.74 7.12
CA GLY A 348 -2.36 -28.52 8.34
C GLY A 348 -1.23 -27.50 8.19
N GLY A 349 -1.03 -26.91 7.00
CA GLY A 349 -0.07 -25.83 6.78
C GLY A 349 -0.53 -24.52 7.43
N LYS A 350 0.42 -23.67 7.80
CA LYS A 350 0.16 -22.35 8.39
C LYS A 350 0.31 -21.25 7.37
N CYS A 351 -0.61 -20.27 7.40
CA CYS A 351 -0.57 -19.07 6.61
C CYS A 351 -0.80 -17.84 7.50
N LEU A 352 -0.01 -16.77 7.33
CA LEU A 352 -0.21 -15.52 8.03
C LEU A 352 -1.00 -14.54 7.16
N VAL A 353 -2.16 -14.09 7.63
CA VAL A 353 -2.98 -13.08 6.95
C VAL A 353 -2.77 -11.72 7.59
N THR A 354 -2.45 -10.71 6.78
CA THR A 354 -2.16 -9.34 7.18
C THR A 354 -2.95 -8.33 6.36
N ASN A 355 -3.12 -7.11 6.88
CA ASN A 355 -3.62 -5.96 6.15
C ASN A 355 -2.96 -4.69 6.71
N ALA A 356 -2.46 -3.81 5.84
CA ALA A 356 -1.70 -2.63 6.22
C ALA A 356 -2.52 -1.33 6.25
N GLY A 357 -3.82 -1.44 6.48
CA GLY A 357 -4.71 -0.29 6.62
C GLY A 357 -4.98 0.43 5.29
N SER A 358 -4.89 1.77 5.29
CA SER A 358 -5.22 2.58 4.11
C SER A 358 -4.49 3.93 4.10
N ASN A 359 -4.64 4.69 2.99
CA ASN A 359 -4.15 6.07 2.80
C ASN A 359 -2.64 6.25 3.03
N GLY A 360 -1.85 5.18 2.89
CA GLY A 360 -0.41 5.20 3.15
C GLY A 360 -0.05 5.45 4.62
N LYS A 361 -1.01 5.29 5.55
CA LYS A 361 -0.80 5.54 6.99
C LYS A 361 0.12 4.53 7.64
N TYR A 362 0.28 3.35 7.03
CA TYR A 362 1.07 2.25 7.59
C TYR A 362 1.94 1.58 6.52
N VAL A 363 2.99 0.93 6.98
CA VAL A 363 3.78 -0.04 6.22
C VAL A 363 3.79 -1.36 7.00
N GLY A 364 3.30 -2.42 6.41
CA GLY A 364 3.46 -3.78 6.89
C GLY A 364 4.87 -4.31 6.55
N ILE A 365 5.48 -5.04 7.45
CA ILE A 365 6.81 -5.61 7.31
C ILE A 365 6.71 -7.08 7.68
N MET A 366 7.09 -7.96 6.78
CA MET A 366 7.17 -9.40 7.08
C MET A 366 8.56 -9.91 6.73
N ASP A 367 9.27 -10.38 7.71
CA ASP A 367 10.58 -11.00 7.56
C ASP A 367 10.44 -12.51 7.52
N PHE A 368 11.02 -13.12 6.48
CA PHE A 368 11.10 -14.57 6.33
C PHE A 368 12.50 -15.04 6.70
N GLY A 369 12.59 -15.99 7.58
CA GLY A 369 13.80 -16.77 7.82
C GLY A 369 13.69 -18.08 7.02
N ILE A 370 14.45 -18.17 5.95
CA ILE A 370 14.45 -19.30 5.02
C ILE A 370 15.78 -20.01 5.10
N GLU A 371 15.75 -21.32 5.35
CA GLU A 371 16.92 -22.19 5.41
C GLU A 371 16.64 -23.47 4.62
N GLU A 372 17.54 -23.86 3.75
CA GLU A 372 17.45 -25.08 2.93
C GLU A 372 16.11 -25.19 2.16
N GLY A 373 15.67 -24.07 1.55
CA GLY A 373 14.42 -24.01 0.80
C GLY A 373 13.14 -24.10 1.65
N LYS A 374 13.23 -23.87 2.98
CA LYS A 374 12.08 -23.96 3.89
C LYS A 374 12.00 -22.76 4.81
N ILE A 375 10.79 -22.26 4.98
CA ILE A 375 10.49 -21.21 5.96
C ILE A 375 10.65 -21.79 7.37
N LYS A 376 11.54 -21.19 8.15
CA LYS A 376 11.78 -21.52 9.58
C LYS A 376 11.08 -20.53 10.50
N SER A 377 10.96 -19.26 10.05
CA SER A 377 10.28 -18.21 10.81
C SER A 377 9.63 -17.19 9.87
N MET A 378 8.54 -16.60 10.35
CA MET A 378 7.92 -15.41 9.80
C MET A 378 7.68 -14.43 10.94
N ASP A 379 8.17 -13.22 10.80
CA ASP A 379 8.05 -12.16 11.82
C ASP A 379 7.37 -10.94 11.20
N TYR A 380 6.24 -10.53 11.77
CA TYR A 380 5.45 -9.42 11.24
C TYR A 380 5.45 -8.22 12.17
N LYS A 381 5.55 -7.05 11.58
CA LYS A 381 5.36 -5.76 12.25
C LYS A 381 4.62 -4.79 11.33
N MET A 382 3.72 -3.98 11.87
CA MET A 382 3.13 -2.85 11.15
C MET A 382 3.63 -1.55 11.77
N LEU A 383 4.14 -0.64 10.94
CA LEU A 383 4.61 0.67 11.38
C LEU A 383 3.71 1.79 10.87
N PRO A 384 3.30 2.71 11.74
CA PRO A 384 2.62 3.94 11.31
C PRO A 384 3.62 4.90 10.66
N VAL A 385 3.16 5.68 9.69
CA VAL A 385 3.94 6.72 9.03
C VAL A 385 3.56 8.07 9.62
N PHE A 386 4.36 8.60 10.53
CA PHE A 386 4.12 9.88 11.21
C PHE A 386 4.92 11.02 10.56
N GLU A 387 4.22 12.05 10.08
CA GLU A 387 4.82 13.23 9.44
C GLU A 387 5.89 13.91 10.33
N ASN A 388 5.64 14.01 11.62
CA ASN A 388 6.55 14.70 12.54
C ASN A 388 7.79 13.87 12.93
N LEU A 389 7.78 12.56 12.68
CA LEU A 389 8.88 11.67 13.04
C LEU A 389 9.73 11.20 11.85
N LEU A 390 9.18 11.23 10.63
CA LEU A 390 9.86 10.85 9.40
C LEU A 390 10.08 12.08 8.53
N PRO A 391 11.31 12.40 8.13
CA PRO A 391 11.55 13.49 7.18
C PRO A 391 10.92 13.16 5.82
N ALA A 392 10.43 14.18 5.11
CA ALA A 392 9.96 14.01 3.75
C ALA A 392 11.15 13.70 2.80
N ASP A 393 11.00 12.68 1.96
CA ASP A 393 11.95 12.41 0.88
C ASP A 393 11.89 13.53 -0.16
N LYS A 394 13.05 14.05 -0.56
CA LYS A 394 13.16 15.24 -1.40
C LYS A 394 12.75 14.99 -2.85
N GLU A 395 13.04 13.82 -3.39
CA GLU A 395 12.67 13.45 -4.76
C GLU A 395 11.14 13.34 -4.87
N MET A 396 10.53 12.61 -3.95
CA MET A 396 9.08 12.46 -3.91
C MET A 396 8.37 13.79 -3.63
N GLU A 397 8.88 14.62 -2.72
CA GLU A 397 8.33 15.94 -2.44
C GLU A 397 8.39 16.87 -3.66
N ALA A 398 9.53 16.86 -4.38
CA ALA A 398 9.68 17.61 -5.63
C ALA A 398 8.72 17.11 -6.71
N TYR A 399 8.56 15.80 -6.86
CA TYR A 399 7.59 15.19 -7.78
C TYR A 399 6.16 15.62 -7.45
N ILE A 400 5.73 15.50 -6.18
CA ILE A 400 4.38 15.90 -5.75
C ILE A 400 4.14 17.39 -6.03
N THR A 401 5.13 18.24 -5.77
CA THR A 401 5.05 19.68 -6.04
C THR A 401 4.90 19.97 -7.53
N GLN A 402 5.68 19.30 -8.37
CA GLN A 402 5.60 19.42 -9.83
C GLN A 402 4.24 18.94 -10.35
N MET A 403 3.81 17.78 -9.92
CA MET A 403 2.53 17.18 -10.33
C MET A 403 1.32 18.07 -9.96
N ARG A 404 1.38 18.81 -8.85
CA ARG A 404 0.34 19.75 -8.42
C ARG A 404 0.50 21.14 -9.01
N SER A 405 1.50 21.38 -9.83
CA SER A 405 1.71 22.68 -10.51
C SER A 405 0.75 22.87 -11.67
N LYS A 406 0.51 24.15 -11.99
CA LYS A 406 -0.34 24.52 -13.13
C LYS A 406 0.21 23.96 -14.47
N THR A 407 1.53 23.99 -14.64
CA THR A 407 2.17 23.49 -15.86
C THR A 407 1.93 22.00 -16.07
N TYR A 408 1.99 21.21 -14.98
CA TYR A 408 1.69 19.78 -15.04
C TYR A 408 0.22 19.54 -15.39
N ASP A 409 -0.70 20.23 -14.73
CA ASP A 409 -2.13 20.15 -14.97
C ASP A 409 -2.49 20.54 -16.42
N GLU A 410 -1.88 21.60 -16.98
CA GLU A 410 -2.08 22.04 -18.35
C GLU A 410 -1.66 20.96 -19.38
N ASN A 411 -0.51 20.32 -19.17
CA ASN A 411 -0.05 19.25 -20.05
C ASN A 411 -0.99 18.03 -20.03
N ILE A 412 -1.44 17.63 -18.85
CA ILE A 412 -2.39 16.52 -18.69
C ILE A 412 -3.74 16.89 -19.33
N VAL A 413 -4.22 18.10 -19.08
CA VAL A 413 -5.47 18.60 -19.63
C VAL A 413 -5.45 18.59 -21.15
N GLU A 414 -4.37 19.03 -21.80
CA GLU A 414 -4.26 19.00 -23.25
C GLU A 414 -4.36 17.57 -23.81
N SER A 415 -3.69 16.62 -23.16
CA SER A 415 -3.72 15.21 -23.56
C SER A 415 -5.09 14.56 -23.38
N ARG A 416 -5.86 15.00 -22.35
CA ARG A 416 -7.14 14.40 -21.95
C ARG A 416 -8.38 15.24 -22.23
N ALA A 417 -8.22 16.44 -22.81
CA ALA A 417 -9.30 17.42 -23.02
C ALA A 417 -10.48 16.89 -23.87
N LYS A 418 -10.29 15.82 -24.59
CA LYS A 418 -11.34 15.18 -25.40
C LYS A 418 -12.23 14.23 -24.59
N ASP A 419 -11.85 13.91 -23.37
CA ASP A 419 -12.61 12.98 -22.55
C ASP A 419 -13.83 13.64 -21.90
N ARG A 420 -14.99 13.01 -22.05
CA ARG A 420 -16.28 13.50 -21.52
C ARG A 420 -16.34 13.61 -20.00
N PHE A 421 -15.46 12.91 -19.27
CA PHE A 421 -15.42 12.92 -17.82
C PHE A 421 -14.70 14.14 -17.24
N TYR A 422 -14.00 14.91 -18.07
CA TYR A 422 -13.35 16.13 -17.60
C TYR A 422 -14.32 17.30 -17.56
N ASN A 423 -14.34 17.99 -16.43
CA ASN A 423 -15.05 19.26 -16.30
C ASN A 423 -14.18 20.38 -16.89
N LYS A 424 -14.48 20.79 -18.12
CA LYS A 424 -13.73 21.83 -18.84
C LYS A 424 -13.57 23.14 -18.06
N SER A 425 -14.48 23.47 -17.13
CA SER A 425 -14.40 24.70 -16.33
C SER A 425 -13.25 24.70 -15.31
N ARG A 426 -12.72 23.52 -14.99
CA ARG A 426 -11.61 23.33 -14.05
C ARG A 426 -10.30 22.94 -14.72
N LEU A 427 -10.34 22.64 -16.03
CA LEU A 427 -9.16 22.27 -16.79
C LEU A 427 -8.20 23.48 -16.90
N GLY A 428 -6.90 23.23 -16.80
CA GLY A 428 -5.88 24.27 -16.89
C GLY A 428 -5.69 25.10 -15.61
N LYS A 429 -6.26 24.68 -14.47
CA LYS A 429 -6.03 25.29 -13.16
C LYS A 429 -5.16 24.39 -12.30
N SER A 430 -4.28 24.97 -11.52
CA SER A 430 -3.54 24.21 -10.50
C SER A 430 -4.49 23.70 -9.41
N PHE A 431 -4.03 22.72 -8.66
CA PHE A 431 -4.81 22.15 -7.55
C PHE A 431 -5.19 23.22 -6.53
N GLU A 432 -4.28 24.14 -6.23
CA GLU A 432 -4.48 25.26 -5.32
C GLU A 432 -5.54 26.24 -5.84
N GLU A 433 -5.56 26.52 -7.14
CA GLU A 433 -6.57 27.39 -7.78
C GLU A 433 -7.97 26.77 -7.80
N ILE A 434 -8.06 25.42 -7.74
CA ILE A 434 -9.36 24.72 -7.69
C ILE A 434 -9.92 24.72 -6.27
N LEU A 435 -9.04 24.66 -5.26
CA LEU A 435 -9.44 24.62 -3.85
C LEU A 435 -9.66 25.99 -3.22
N SER A 436 -9.14 27.08 -3.84
CA SER A 436 -9.38 28.46 -3.40
C SER A 436 -10.74 29.00 -3.89
#